data_87fd6881cf2189480f244aef2f1106db
#
_entry.id   87fd6881cf2189480f244aef2f1106db
#
_cell.length_a   1.000
_cell.length_b   1.000
_cell.length_c   1.000
_cell.angle_alpha   90.00
_cell.angle_beta   90.00
_cell.angle_gamma   90.00
#
_symmetry.space_group_name_H-M   'P 1'
#
loop_
_entity.id
_entity.type
_entity.pdbx_description
1 polymer ?
#
loop_
_entity_poly.entity_id
_entity_poly.type
_entity_poly.pdbx_seq_one_letter_code
_entity_poly.pdbx_strand_id
1 'polypeptide(L)'
;LRDLRMGVYDVLVGINLLREGLDLPEVSLVAILDADKEGYLRSRTSLIQTIGRAARHIDGKVIMYADKMTDSMKNAIEETERRRLIQQSYNEENGITPQGIRKAIRDITERVKSVVEPSREDLINGLDLPKEDLVRLIKDLELQMKSASKDLEFEKAAIVRDQILDLKKIVA
;
A
#
# COMPACT_ATOMS: atom_id res chain seq x y z
N LEU A 1 -0.68 7.28 -2.97
CA LEU A 1 -1.77 6.31 -2.72
C LEU A 1 -2.55 6.62 -1.45
N ARG A 2 -1.87 6.93 -0.35
CA ARG A 2 -2.52 7.35 0.90
C ARG A 2 -3.46 8.52 0.67
N ASP A 3 -2.98 9.55 0.00
CA ASP A 3 -3.73 10.79 -0.25
C ASP A 3 -4.98 10.56 -1.12
N LEU A 4 -4.89 9.64 -2.09
CA LEU A 4 -6.06 9.18 -2.85
C LEU A 4 -7.08 8.49 -1.93
N ARG A 5 -6.64 7.61 -1.03
CA ARG A 5 -7.51 6.92 -0.08
C ARG A 5 -8.10 7.86 0.97
N MET A 6 -7.40 8.93 1.30
CA MET A 6 -7.88 9.98 2.21
C MET A 6 -8.79 11.01 1.53
N GLY A 7 -8.98 10.92 0.20
CA GLY A 7 -9.79 11.87 -0.56
C GLY A 7 -9.13 13.22 -0.80
N VAL A 8 -7.80 13.31 -0.63
CA VAL A 8 -7.03 14.52 -1.01
C VAL A 8 -6.97 14.65 -2.53
N TYR A 9 -6.91 13.52 -3.22
CA TYR A 9 -6.99 13.41 -4.68
C TYR A 9 -8.14 12.50 -5.07
N ASP A 10 -8.88 12.88 -6.10
CA ASP A 10 -10.00 12.10 -6.66
C ASP A 10 -9.54 11.13 -7.75
N VAL A 11 -8.41 11.42 -8.40
CA VAL A 11 -7.91 10.67 -9.56
C VAL A 11 -6.42 10.40 -9.41
N LEU A 12 -6.03 9.18 -9.75
CA LEU A 12 -4.63 8.78 -9.90
C LEU A 12 -4.37 8.41 -11.35
N VAL A 13 -3.43 9.09 -11.99
CA VAL A 13 -2.97 8.79 -13.34
C VAL A 13 -1.59 8.17 -13.30
N GLY A 14 -1.39 7.07 -14.00
CA GLY A 14 -0.10 6.39 -13.99
C GLY A 14 0.12 5.50 -15.22
N ILE A 15 1.38 5.35 -15.58
CA ILE A 15 1.83 4.40 -16.60
C ILE A 15 2.40 3.19 -15.88
N ASN A 16 1.81 2.00 -16.04
CA ASN A 16 2.27 0.71 -15.49
C ASN A 16 2.34 0.56 -13.97
N LEU A 17 2.37 1.63 -13.21
CA LEU A 17 2.48 1.60 -11.75
C LEU A 17 1.25 0.99 -11.06
N LEU A 18 0.13 0.88 -11.77
CA LEU A 18 -1.14 0.39 -11.23
C LEU A 18 -1.36 -1.13 -11.44
N ARG A 19 -0.35 -1.88 -11.89
CA ARG A 19 -0.50 -3.31 -12.20
C ARG A 19 -0.31 -4.22 -11.00
N GLU A 20 0.67 -3.96 -10.14
CA GLU A 20 1.06 -4.86 -9.06
C GLU A 20 1.08 -4.13 -7.70
N GLY A 21 0.85 -4.87 -6.64
CA GLY A 21 1.01 -4.39 -5.26
C GLY A 21 -0.02 -3.37 -4.76
N LEU A 22 -1.01 -2.97 -5.58
CA LEU A 22 -2.01 -2.00 -5.18
C LEU A 22 -3.30 -2.66 -4.73
N ASP A 23 -3.71 -2.33 -3.51
CA ASP A 23 -4.97 -2.73 -2.92
C ASP A 23 -5.76 -1.49 -2.51
N LEU A 24 -6.60 -1.01 -3.41
CA LEU A 24 -7.38 0.21 -3.28
C LEU A 24 -8.88 -0.13 -3.38
N PRO A 25 -9.52 -0.55 -2.29
CA PRO A 25 -10.93 -0.92 -2.31
C PRO A 25 -11.85 0.28 -2.57
N GLU A 26 -11.36 1.50 -2.42
CA GLU A 26 -12.10 2.74 -2.66
C GLU A 26 -12.23 3.09 -4.15
N VAL A 27 -11.47 2.42 -5.03
CA VAL A 27 -11.49 2.69 -6.48
C VAL A 27 -12.76 2.14 -7.11
N SER A 28 -13.65 3.04 -7.53
CA SER A 28 -14.91 2.75 -8.21
C SER A 28 -14.79 2.76 -9.73
N LEU A 29 -13.80 3.45 -10.29
CA LEU A 29 -13.61 3.57 -11.73
C LEU A 29 -12.15 3.30 -12.12
N VAL A 30 -11.96 2.46 -13.12
CA VAL A 30 -10.69 2.27 -13.81
C VAL A 30 -10.86 2.65 -15.28
N ALA A 31 -10.12 3.64 -15.74
CA ALA A 31 -10.08 4.06 -17.13
C ALA A 31 -8.76 3.60 -17.78
N ILE A 32 -8.84 2.83 -18.86
CA ILE A 32 -7.69 2.33 -19.61
C ILE A 32 -7.64 3.08 -20.94
N LEU A 33 -6.68 4.00 -21.08
CA LEU A 33 -6.46 4.74 -22.30
C LEU A 33 -5.64 3.89 -23.28
N ASP A 34 -5.84 4.09 -24.59
CA ASP A 34 -5.16 3.35 -25.67
C ASP A 34 -5.19 1.83 -25.44
N ALA A 35 -6.37 1.30 -25.12
CA ALA A 35 -6.53 -0.12 -24.80
C ALA A 35 -6.28 -1.03 -26.00
N ASP A 36 -6.38 -0.51 -27.22
CA ASP A 36 -6.12 -1.19 -28.50
C ASP A 36 -4.66 -1.16 -28.93
N LYS A 37 -3.79 -0.42 -28.24
CA LYS A 37 -2.35 -0.42 -28.53
C LYS A 37 -1.71 -1.70 -28.02
N GLU A 38 -1.81 -2.78 -28.82
CA GLU A 38 -1.32 -4.10 -28.46
C GLU A 38 0.17 -4.08 -28.06
N GLY A 39 0.50 -4.88 -27.06
CA GLY A 39 1.84 -5.00 -26.50
C GLY A 39 1.79 -5.60 -25.11
N TYR A 40 2.93 -5.70 -24.44
CA TYR A 40 3.04 -6.28 -23.11
C TYR A 40 2.07 -5.66 -22.09
N LEU A 41 1.82 -4.36 -22.20
CA LEU A 41 0.95 -3.61 -21.28
C LEU A 41 -0.54 -3.72 -21.59
N ARG A 42 -0.90 -4.17 -22.76
CA ARG A 42 -2.28 -4.35 -23.25
C ARG A 42 -2.56 -5.79 -23.66
N SER A 43 -1.73 -6.73 -23.20
CA SER A 43 -2.02 -8.15 -23.32
C SER A 43 -3.28 -8.52 -22.51
N ARG A 44 -3.95 -9.61 -22.88
CA ARG A 44 -5.10 -10.16 -22.14
C ARG A 44 -4.87 -10.20 -20.63
N THR A 45 -3.74 -10.76 -20.19
CA THR A 45 -3.41 -10.89 -18.76
C THR A 45 -3.26 -9.53 -18.10
N SER A 46 -2.60 -8.59 -18.76
CA SER A 46 -2.42 -7.22 -18.27
C SER A 46 -3.75 -6.49 -18.11
N LEU A 47 -4.64 -6.61 -19.08
CA LEU A 47 -5.98 -6.03 -19.04
C LEU A 47 -6.80 -6.63 -17.89
N ILE A 48 -6.82 -7.97 -17.74
CA ILE A 48 -7.54 -8.64 -16.64
C ILE A 48 -7.01 -8.17 -15.28
N GLN A 49 -5.70 -8.03 -15.10
CA GLN A 49 -5.13 -7.53 -13.86
C GLN A 49 -5.58 -6.09 -13.55
N THR A 50 -5.59 -5.24 -14.56
CA THR A 50 -6.02 -3.83 -14.42
C THR A 50 -7.51 -3.73 -14.14
N ILE A 51 -8.35 -4.50 -14.85
CA ILE A 51 -9.80 -4.61 -14.60
C ILE A 51 -10.05 -5.06 -13.15
N GLY A 52 -9.28 -6.02 -12.66
CA GLY A 52 -9.38 -6.54 -11.29
C GLY A 52 -9.18 -5.50 -10.19
N ARG A 53 -8.66 -4.31 -10.49
CA ARG A 53 -8.53 -3.21 -9.51
C ARG A 53 -9.87 -2.61 -9.14
N ALA A 54 -10.82 -2.53 -10.08
CA ALA A 54 -12.18 -2.08 -9.78
C ALA A 54 -13.06 -3.18 -9.15
N ALA A 55 -12.64 -4.44 -9.20
CA ALA A 55 -13.47 -5.58 -8.76
C ALA A 55 -13.68 -5.65 -7.24
N ARG A 56 -13.00 -4.81 -6.45
CA ARG A 56 -13.16 -4.72 -4.99
C ARG A 56 -14.25 -3.74 -4.56
N HIS A 57 -14.66 -2.88 -5.46
CA HIS A 57 -15.75 -1.94 -5.23
C HIS A 57 -17.06 -2.53 -5.76
N ILE A 58 -18.15 -2.40 -5.00
CA ILE A 58 -19.46 -2.99 -5.37
C ILE A 58 -19.97 -2.42 -6.68
N ASP A 59 -19.79 -1.11 -6.89
CA ASP A 59 -20.15 -0.39 -8.11
C ASP A 59 -18.96 -0.19 -9.05
N GLY A 60 -17.95 -1.06 -8.95
CA GLY A 60 -16.73 -0.97 -9.75
C GLY A 60 -17.01 -1.03 -11.25
N LYS A 61 -16.52 -0.02 -11.97
CA LYS A 61 -16.63 0.11 -13.43
C LYS A 61 -15.26 0.18 -14.07
N VAL A 62 -15.17 -0.36 -15.28
CA VAL A 62 -13.97 -0.26 -16.12
C VAL A 62 -14.37 0.28 -17.49
N ILE A 63 -13.66 1.30 -17.94
CA ILE A 63 -13.84 1.88 -19.28
C ILE A 63 -12.54 1.72 -20.04
N MET A 64 -12.61 1.09 -21.21
CA MET A 64 -11.48 0.98 -22.13
C MET A 64 -11.69 1.94 -23.30
N TYR A 65 -10.79 2.91 -23.42
CA TYR A 65 -10.77 3.83 -24.56
C TYR A 65 -9.91 3.23 -25.67
N ALA A 66 -10.50 3.02 -26.84
CA ALA A 66 -9.87 2.36 -27.97
C ALA A 66 -10.55 2.77 -29.28
N ASP A 67 -9.78 2.84 -30.37
CA ASP A 67 -10.31 3.08 -31.71
C ASP A 67 -10.88 1.79 -32.31
N LYS A 68 -10.35 0.64 -31.93
CA LYS A 68 -10.77 -0.68 -32.41
C LYS A 68 -10.74 -1.72 -31.29
N MET A 69 -11.64 -2.70 -31.40
CA MET A 69 -11.63 -3.87 -30.53
C MET A 69 -10.52 -4.83 -30.94
N THR A 70 -9.59 -5.13 -30.03
CA THR A 70 -8.54 -6.14 -30.24
C THR A 70 -8.92 -7.48 -29.63
N ASP A 71 -8.25 -8.57 -30.07
CA ASP A 71 -8.48 -9.89 -29.49
C ASP A 71 -8.13 -9.93 -28.00
N SER A 72 -7.09 -9.21 -27.60
CA SER A 72 -6.70 -9.08 -26.17
C SER A 72 -7.80 -8.43 -25.34
N MET A 73 -8.44 -7.37 -25.85
CA MET A 73 -9.56 -6.71 -25.18
C MET A 73 -10.76 -7.64 -25.11
N LYS A 74 -11.16 -8.23 -26.25
CA LYS A 74 -12.30 -9.15 -26.30
C LYS A 74 -12.15 -10.30 -25.30
N ASN A 75 -11.00 -10.99 -25.33
CA ASN A 75 -10.72 -12.10 -24.43
C ASN A 75 -10.70 -11.66 -22.94
N ALA A 76 -10.24 -10.43 -22.64
CA ALA A 76 -10.24 -9.92 -21.27
C ALA A 76 -11.65 -9.60 -20.78
N ILE A 77 -12.50 -9.03 -21.63
CA ILE A 77 -13.90 -8.74 -21.32
C ILE A 77 -14.67 -10.04 -21.10
N GLU A 78 -14.61 -10.97 -22.05
CA GLU A 78 -15.30 -12.26 -21.97
C GLU A 78 -14.93 -13.04 -20.70
N GLU A 79 -13.64 -13.11 -20.37
CA GLU A 79 -13.19 -13.80 -19.16
C GLU A 79 -13.66 -13.10 -17.88
N THR A 80 -13.67 -11.78 -17.88
CA THR A 80 -14.14 -11.00 -16.71
C THR A 80 -15.65 -11.19 -16.52
N GLU A 81 -16.42 -11.15 -17.60
CA GLU A 81 -17.87 -11.39 -17.55
C GLU A 81 -18.18 -12.83 -17.12
N ARG A 82 -17.47 -13.82 -17.66
CA ARG A 82 -17.60 -15.22 -17.24
C ARG A 82 -17.40 -15.37 -15.73
N ARG A 83 -16.34 -14.79 -15.18
CA ARG A 83 -16.06 -14.84 -13.75
C ARG A 83 -17.14 -14.17 -12.92
N ARG A 84 -17.64 -13.02 -13.39
CA ARG A 84 -18.72 -12.28 -12.72
C ARG A 84 -20.02 -13.08 -12.67
N LEU A 85 -20.40 -13.73 -13.77
CA LEU A 85 -21.60 -14.57 -13.81
C LEU A 85 -21.51 -15.76 -12.87
N ILE A 86 -20.37 -16.46 -12.80
CA ILE A 86 -20.15 -17.55 -11.88
C ILE A 86 -20.27 -17.09 -10.44
N GLN A 87 -19.66 -15.94 -10.11
CA GLN A 87 -19.72 -15.39 -8.75
C GLN A 87 -21.16 -14.97 -8.39
N GLN A 88 -21.87 -14.38 -9.33
CA GLN A 88 -23.26 -13.97 -9.14
C GLN A 88 -24.15 -15.18 -8.88
N SER A 89 -24.08 -16.22 -9.70
CA SER A 89 -24.84 -17.47 -9.48
C SER A 89 -24.53 -18.09 -8.12
N TYR A 90 -23.26 -18.15 -7.75
CA TYR A 90 -22.85 -18.66 -6.44
C TYR A 90 -23.43 -17.83 -5.28
N ASN A 91 -23.42 -16.51 -5.40
CA ASN A 91 -23.97 -15.63 -4.39
C ASN A 91 -25.49 -15.81 -4.25
N GLU A 92 -26.20 -15.91 -5.36
CA GLU A 92 -27.66 -16.14 -5.40
C GLU A 92 -28.02 -17.50 -4.75
N GLU A 93 -27.32 -18.56 -5.12
CA GLU A 93 -27.53 -19.91 -4.57
C GLU A 93 -27.29 -19.97 -3.05
N ASN A 94 -26.33 -19.19 -2.54
CA ASN A 94 -25.95 -19.19 -1.13
C ASN A 94 -26.56 -18.03 -0.32
N GLY A 95 -27.43 -17.22 -0.92
CA GLY A 95 -28.04 -16.06 -0.26
C GLY A 95 -27.05 -14.99 0.19
N ILE A 96 -25.92 -14.86 -0.50
CA ILE A 96 -24.84 -13.92 -0.17
C ILE A 96 -25.14 -12.56 -0.83
N THR A 97 -25.28 -11.52 -0.01
CA THR A 97 -25.35 -10.15 -0.50
C THR A 97 -23.93 -9.57 -0.59
N PRO A 98 -23.44 -9.20 -1.79
CA PRO A 98 -22.12 -8.61 -1.94
C PRO A 98 -21.97 -7.32 -1.11
N GLN A 99 -20.84 -7.18 -0.44
CA GLN A 99 -20.51 -6.00 0.34
C GLN A 99 -19.16 -5.43 -0.10
N GLY A 100 -19.04 -4.11 -0.11
CA GLY A 100 -17.79 -3.42 -0.40
C GLY A 100 -16.74 -3.70 0.69
N ILE A 101 -15.49 -3.88 0.28
CA ILE A 101 -14.38 -4.07 1.20
C ILE A 101 -14.03 -2.73 1.85
N ARG A 102 -14.01 -2.70 3.20
CA ARG A 102 -13.48 -1.55 3.96
C ARG A 102 -12.12 -1.92 4.54
N LYS A 103 -11.10 -1.17 4.18
CA LYS A 103 -9.73 -1.38 4.67
C LYS A 103 -9.26 -0.14 5.40
N ALA A 104 -8.80 -0.29 6.64
CA ALA A 104 -8.22 0.81 7.39
C ALA A 104 -7.05 1.43 6.61
N ILE A 105 -7.01 2.76 6.56
CA ILE A 105 -5.88 3.50 6.00
C ILE A 105 -4.79 3.46 7.07
N ARG A 106 -3.83 2.55 6.92
CA ARG A 106 -2.67 2.47 7.81
C ARG A 106 -1.51 3.20 7.16
N ASP A 107 -0.89 4.08 7.89
CA ASP A 107 0.37 4.68 7.48
C ASP A 107 1.48 3.64 7.61
N ILE A 108 2.28 3.48 6.55
CA ILE A 108 3.47 2.63 6.62
C ILE A 108 4.42 3.19 7.68
N THR A 109 4.46 4.52 7.83
CA THR A 109 5.20 5.21 8.89
C THR A 109 4.69 4.88 10.29
N GLU A 110 3.38 4.65 10.50
CA GLU A 110 2.87 4.18 11.80
C GLU A 110 3.28 2.73 12.11
N ARG A 111 3.41 1.86 11.10
CA ARG A 111 3.95 0.51 11.31
C ARG A 111 5.43 0.52 11.67
N VAL A 112 6.21 1.40 11.04
CA VAL A 112 7.62 1.61 11.40
C VAL A 112 7.70 2.24 12.78
N LYS A 113 6.85 3.20 13.10
CA LYS A 113 6.74 3.81 14.42
C LYS A 113 6.36 2.81 15.51
N SER A 114 5.36 1.96 15.30
CA SER A 114 4.92 0.97 16.30
C SER A 114 5.90 -0.19 16.54
N VAL A 115 6.88 -0.38 15.66
CA VAL A 115 7.94 -1.41 15.83
C VAL A 115 9.22 -0.79 16.41
N VAL A 116 9.39 0.54 16.34
CA VAL A 116 10.64 1.24 16.68
C VAL A 116 10.46 2.31 17.77
N GLU A 117 9.23 2.72 18.10
CA GLU A 117 9.04 3.67 19.18
C GLU A 117 8.72 2.95 20.50
N PRO A 118 9.63 2.99 21.49
CA PRO A 118 9.19 3.39 22.81
C PRO A 118 8.53 4.77 22.63
N SER A 119 7.31 4.94 23.11
CA SER A 119 6.54 6.16 22.87
C SER A 119 7.41 7.39 23.15
N ARG A 120 7.23 8.46 22.36
CA ARG A 120 7.93 9.74 22.62
C ARG A 120 7.70 10.22 24.05
N GLU A 121 6.60 9.76 24.66
CA GLU A 121 6.27 9.95 26.09
C GLU A 121 7.20 9.14 27.01
N ASP A 122 7.63 7.93 26.62
CA ASP A 122 8.58 7.14 27.40
C ASP A 122 10.02 7.72 27.33
N LEU A 123 10.36 8.39 26.22
CA LEU A 123 11.63 9.12 26.09
C LEU A 123 11.62 10.46 26.84
N ILE A 124 10.46 11.13 26.90
CA ILE A 124 10.30 12.39 27.64
C ILE A 124 10.21 12.12 29.15
N ASN A 125 9.55 11.03 29.57
CA ASN A 125 9.54 10.56 30.94
C ASN A 125 10.92 10.02 31.40
N GLY A 126 11.82 9.70 30.48
CA GLY A 126 13.23 9.36 30.74
C GLY A 126 14.14 10.55 31.04
N LEU A 127 13.62 11.79 31.07
CA LEU A 127 14.36 12.99 31.45
C LEU A 127 14.72 13.03 32.93
N ASP A 128 14.14 12.17 33.76
CA ASP A 128 14.50 11.99 35.17
C ASP A 128 15.52 10.86 35.41
N LEU A 129 16.08 10.28 34.38
CA LEU A 129 17.12 9.27 34.54
C LEU A 129 18.48 9.88 34.88
N PRO A 130 19.24 9.27 35.81
CA PRO A 130 20.62 9.66 36.08
C PRO A 130 21.46 9.71 34.84
N LYS A 131 22.38 10.67 34.70
CA LYS A 131 23.27 10.78 33.52
C LYS A 131 23.99 9.48 33.17
N GLU A 132 24.29 8.65 34.14
CA GLU A 132 24.95 7.36 33.96
C GLU A 132 24.06 6.34 33.18
N ASP A 133 22.75 6.35 33.45
CA ASP A 133 21.81 5.46 32.78
C ASP A 133 21.52 5.93 31.35
N LEU A 134 21.51 7.24 31.11
CA LEU A 134 21.41 7.81 29.77
C LEU A 134 22.63 7.42 28.92
N VAL A 135 23.84 7.42 29.49
CA VAL A 135 25.06 6.98 28.80
C VAL A 135 25.03 5.48 28.47
N ARG A 136 24.45 4.65 29.35
CA ARG A 136 24.25 3.22 29.10
C ARG A 136 23.25 3.00 27.96
N LEU A 137 22.11 3.70 27.99
CA LEU A 137 21.09 3.64 26.96
C LEU A 137 21.65 4.04 25.59
N ILE A 138 22.46 5.10 25.51
CA ILE A 138 23.12 5.51 24.28
C ILE A 138 24.01 4.40 23.73
N LYS A 139 24.77 3.71 24.58
CA LYS A 139 25.63 2.59 24.14
C LYS A 139 24.83 1.40 23.60
N ASP A 140 23.73 1.06 24.24
CA ASP A 140 22.84 -0.01 23.80
C ASP A 140 22.18 0.33 22.46
N LEU A 141 21.73 1.56 22.28
CA LEU A 141 21.20 2.05 21.00
C LEU A 141 22.27 2.06 19.89
N GLU A 142 23.53 2.41 20.21
CA GLU A 142 24.63 2.33 19.25
C GLU A 142 24.92 0.88 18.78
N LEU A 143 24.75 -0.10 19.67
CA LEU A 143 24.86 -1.52 19.32
C LEU A 143 23.69 -1.96 18.43
N GLN A 144 22.45 -1.56 18.75
CA GLN A 144 21.27 -1.85 17.94
C GLN A 144 21.38 -1.21 16.55
N MET A 145 21.82 0.03 16.44
CA MET A 145 22.06 0.70 15.16
C MET A 145 23.06 -0.07 14.30
N LYS A 146 24.17 -0.52 14.89
CA LYS A 146 25.19 -1.30 14.19
C LYS A 146 24.65 -2.68 13.75
N SER A 147 23.82 -3.33 14.56
CA SER A 147 23.20 -4.60 14.20
C SER A 147 22.24 -4.39 13.02
N ALA A 148 21.30 -3.43 13.12
CA ALA A 148 20.38 -3.11 12.05
C ALA A 148 21.08 -2.76 10.72
N SER A 149 22.21 -2.05 10.81
CA SER A 149 23.04 -1.74 9.63
C SER A 149 23.69 -2.99 9.01
N LYS A 150 24.14 -3.97 9.82
CA LYS A 150 24.68 -5.24 9.32
C LYS A 150 23.61 -6.10 8.66
N ASP A 151 22.39 -6.06 9.20
CA ASP A 151 21.23 -6.78 8.69
C ASP A 151 20.58 -6.08 7.48
N LEU A 152 21.23 -5.01 6.94
CA LEU A 152 20.78 -4.19 5.82
C LEU A 152 19.42 -3.47 6.07
N GLU A 153 19.02 -3.33 7.33
CA GLU A 153 17.82 -2.61 7.76
C GLU A 153 18.13 -1.12 7.94
N PHE A 154 18.50 -0.44 6.85
CA PHE A 154 19.01 0.94 6.89
C PHE A 154 18.00 1.96 7.44
N GLU A 155 16.70 1.75 7.23
CA GLU A 155 15.66 2.63 7.78
C GLU A 155 15.61 2.56 9.31
N LYS A 156 15.70 1.36 9.88
CA LYS A 156 15.80 1.18 11.34
C LYS A 156 17.08 1.78 11.89
N ALA A 157 18.21 1.55 11.22
CA ALA A 157 19.49 2.12 11.63
C ALA A 157 19.45 3.67 11.64
N ALA A 158 18.77 4.29 10.66
CA ALA A 158 18.62 5.74 10.58
C ALA A 158 17.77 6.29 11.75
N ILE A 159 16.67 5.64 12.10
CA ILE A 159 15.80 6.04 13.21
C ILE A 159 16.55 5.95 14.54
N VAL A 160 17.25 4.84 14.78
CA VAL A 160 18.04 4.65 15.99
C VAL A 160 19.19 5.68 16.08
N ARG A 161 19.82 6.03 14.94
CA ARG A 161 20.82 7.10 14.89
C ARG A 161 20.25 8.45 15.34
N ASP A 162 19.05 8.79 14.86
CA ASP A 162 18.42 10.08 15.17
C ASP A 162 18.02 10.13 16.66
N GLN A 163 17.57 9.03 17.25
CA GLN A 163 17.36 8.89 18.70
C GLN A 163 18.65 9.10 19.51
N ILE A 164 19.76 8.50 19.07
CA ILE A 164 21.07 8.68 19.71
C ILE A 164 21.50 10.15 19.68
N LEU A 165 21.27 10.85 18.56
CA LEU A 165 21.61 12.27 18.43
C LEU A 165 20.80 13.14 19.40
N ASP A 166 19.52 12.85 19.59
CA ASP A 166 18.66 13.60 20.49
C ASP A 166 19.03 13.34 21.97
N LEU A 167 19.31 12.09 22.35
CA LEU A 167 19.79 11.76 23.70
C LEU A 167 21.16 12.39 24.00
N LYS A 168 22.07 12.44 23.03
CA LYS A 168 23.38 13.10 23.19
C LYS A 168 23.25 14.61 23.43
N LYS A 169 22.24 15.28 22.86
CA LYS A 169 21.95 16.70 23.15
C LYS A 169 21.50 16.94 24.60
N ILE A 170 20.81 15.94 25.18
CA ILE A 170 20.31 16.01 26.57
C ILE A 170 21.44 15.78 27.58
N VAL A 171 22.42 14.95 27.27
CA VAL A 171 23.53 14.60 28.13
C VAL A 171 24.67 15.65 28.12
N ALA A 172 24.78 16.37 26.99
CA ALA A 172 25.78 17.45 26.84
C ALA A 172 25.44 18.68 27.67
#